data_e66e679dae89d79f6380932f833506dc
#
_entry.id   e66e679dae89d79f6380932f833506dc
#
_cell.length_a   1.000
_cell.length_b   1.000
_cell.length_c   1.000
_cell.angle_alpha   90.00
_cell.angle_beta   90.00
_cell.angle_gamma   90.00
#
_symmetry.space_group_name_H-M   'P 1'
#
loop_
_entity.id
_entity.type
_entity.pdbx_description
1 polymer ?
#
loop_
_entity_poly.entity_id
_entity_poly.type
_entity_poly.pdbx_seq_one_letter_code
_entity_poly.pdbx_strand_id
1 'polypeptide(L)'
;MINRVLIRLKIIQIVYAYYQNGSKNLDSAEKELFFSLSKAYDLYNYLLMLMIALTEYAQKRIDTAKAKLAPTAEELYPNTKFVNNKFVAQLEVNKQLTEFIANQKRTWANDQDFVKELYEKIVGTDIYKDYMASDDDSYEADRELWRKLYKTYIFNNDSLDQVLEDQSLYWNDDKEIVDTFVLKTIKRFDEKKGANQELLPEFKDCLLYTS
;
A
#
# COMPACT_ATOMS: atom_id res chain seq x y z
N MET A 1 17.30 10.52 1.97
CA MET A 1 17.37 11.57 0.90
C MET A 1 15.95 11.76 0.40
N ILE A 2 15.32 12.88 0.71
CA ILE A 2 13.94 13.22 0.32
C ILE A 2 13.80 13.09 -1.20
N ASN A 3 12.69 12.54 -1.68
CA ASN A 3 12.47 12.48 -3.12
C ASN A 3 12.31 13.90 -3.69
N ARG A 4 13.36 14.38 -4.33
CA ARG A 4 13.41 15.73 -4.90
C ARG A 4 12.30 16.00 -5.93
N VAL A 5 11.79 14.94 -6.57
CA VAL A 5 10.71 15.07 -7.58
C VAL A 5 9.40 15.41 -6.89
N LEU A 6 9.03 14.68 -5.82
CA LEU A 6 7.82 14.95 -5.05
C LEU A 6 7.84 16.38 -4.45
N ILE A 7 8.96 16.76 -3.83
CA ILE A 7 9.09 18.11 -3.25
C ILE A 7 8.96 19.19 -4.32
N ARG A 8 9.63 19.05 -5.45
CA ARG A 8 9.54 20.01 -6.55
C ARG A 8 8.11 20.13 -7.08
N LEU A 9 7.42 19.00 -7.27
CA LEU A 9 6.03 19.01 -7.69
C LEU A 9 5.16 19.78 -6.69
N LYS A 10 5.27 19.46 -5.40
CA LYS A 10 4.50 20.14 -4.35
C LYS A 10 4.82 21.64 -4.25
N ILE A 11 6.09 22.01 -4.34
CA ILE A 11 6.48 23.44 -4.35
C ILE A 11 5.85 24.15 -5.54
N ILE A 12 5.86 23.58 -6.74
CA ILE A 12 5.26 24.18 -7.92
C ILE A 12 3.75 24.37 -7.74
N GLN A 13 3.04 23.34 -7.24
CA GLN A 13 1.61 23.39 -6.98
C GLN A 13 1.26 24.50 -5.97
N ILE A 14 2.00 24.58 -4.87
CA ILE A 14 1.75 25.58 -3.80
C ILE A 14 2.11 26.98 -4.24
N VAL A 15 3.22 27.16 -4.95
CA VAL A 15 3.60 28.47 -5.50
C VAL A 15 2.56 28.94 -6.51
N TYR A 16 2.08 28.06 -7.37
CA TYR A 16 1.00 28.40 -8.30
C TYR A 16 -0.28 28.84 -7.56
N ALA A 17 -0.74 28.05 -6.59
CA ALA A 17 -1.90 28.37 -5.77
C ALA A 17 -1.73 29.68 -5.00
N TYR A 18 -0.54 29.94 -4.45
CA TYR A 18 -0.17 31.16 -3.75
C TYR A 18 -0.36 32.42 -4.63
N TYR A 19 0.14 32.34 -5.87
CA TYR A 19 -0.01 33.47 -6.82
C TYR A 19 -1.44 33.62 -7.33
N GLN A 20 -2.14 32.52 -7.62
CA GLN A 20 -3.52 32.55 -8.10
C GLN A 20 -4.48 33.15 -7.07
N ASN A 21 -4.31 32.81 -5.80
CA ASN A 21 -5.17 33.27 -4.72
C ASN A 21 -4.82 34.68 -4.22
N GLY A 22 -3.79 35.31 -4.79
CA GLY A 22 -3.32 36.64 -4.33
C GLY A 22 -2.88 36.63 -2.86
N SER A 23 -2.58 35.44 -2.31
CA SER A 23 -2.14 35.32 -0.93
C SER A 23 -0.77 35.96 -0.74
N LYS A 24 -0.60 36.66 0.40
CA LYS A 24 0.69 37.26 0.79
C LYS A 24 1.26 36.61 2.03
N ASN A 25 0.65 35.50 2.49
CA ASN A 25 1.06 34.78 3.70
C ASN A 25 1.94 33.58 3.36
N LEU A 26 3.24 33.77 3.49
CA LEU A 26 4.23 32.70 3.23
C LEU A 26 4.13 31.55 4.25
N ASP A 27 3.84 31.85 5.51
CA ASP A 27 3.71 30.83 6.57
C ASP A 27 2.56 29.86 6.29
N SER A 28 1.47 30.37 5.68
CA SER A 28 0.36 29.51 5.25
C SER A 28 0.76 28.60 4.10
N ALA A 29 1.54 29.09 3.15
CA ALA A 29 2.04 28.28 2.03
C ALA A 29 3.02 27.20 2.49
N GLU A 30 3.87 27.50 3.47
CA GLU A 30 4.78 26.54 4.08
C GLU A 30 4.01 25.44 4.82
N LYS A 31 3.02 25.79 5.65
CA LYS A 31 2.16 24.82 6.32
C LYS A 31 1.42 23.91 5.35
N GLU A 32 0.92 24.46 4.25
CA GLU A 32 0.26 23.70 3.20
C GLU A 32 1.22 22.73 2.51
N LEU A 33 2.49 23.13 2.29
CA LEU A 33 3.52 22.25 1.76
C LEU A 33 3.74 21.03 2.65
N PHE A 34 3.96 21.24 3.94
CA PHE A 34 4.17 20.15 4.88
C PHE A 34 2.94 19.26 5.03
N PHE A 35 1.74 19.86 5.05
CA PHE A 35 0.49 19.13 5.06
C PHE A 35 0.34 18.24 3.82
N SER A 36 0.60 18.75 2.64
CA SER A 36 0.50 17.98 1.40
C SER A 36 1.54 16.85 1.32
N LEU A 37 2.76 17.07 1.84
CA LEU A 37 3.77 16.02 1.96
C LEU A 37 3.35 14.92 2.95
N SER A 38 2.72 15.30 4.08
CA SER A 38 2.18 14.32 5.02
C SER A 38 1.08 13.46 4.38
N LYS A 39 0.25 14.04 3.48
CA LYS A 39 -0.77 13.30 2.73
C LYS A 39 -0.17 12.30 1.73
N ALA A 40 0.94 12.62 1.10
CA ALA A 40 1.67 11.66 0.27
C ALA A 40 2.23 10.48 1.11
N TYR A 41 2.67 10.75 2.34
CA TYR A 41 3.08 9.70 3.27
C TYR A 41 1.90 8.83 3.74
N ASP A 42 0.74 9.44 4.02
CA ASP A 42 -0.50 8.72 4.33
C ASP A 42 -0.86 7.77 3.18
N LEU A 43 -0.86 8.25 1.93
CA LEU A 43 -1.13 7.44 0.75
C LEU A 43 -0.15 6.26 0.62
N TYR A 44 1.14 6.50 0.82
CA TYR A 44 2.16 5.46 0.75
C TYR A 44 1.87 4.31 1.73
N ASN A 45 1.57 4.64 2.99
CA ASN A 45 1.24 3.62 3.98
C ASN A 45 -0.11 2.94 3.68
N TYR A 46 -1.09 3.69 3.18
CA TYR A 46 -2.39 3.15 2.80
C TYR A 46 -2.28 2.13 1.67
N LEU A 47 -1.41 2.37 0.70
CA LEU A 47 -1.13 1.40 -0.38
C LEU A 47 -0.36 0.16 0.12
N LEU A 48 0.53 0.30 1.10
CA LEU A 48 1.14 -0.87 1.75
C LEU A 48 0.10 -1.71 2.50
N MET A 49 -0.84 -1.07 3.20
CA MET A 49 -1.93 -1.75 3.89
C MET A 49 -2.85 -2.53 2.94
N LEU A 50 -2.96 -2.14 1.66
CA LEU A 50 -3.78 -2.87 0.68
C LEU A 50 -3.30 -4.32 0.50
N MET A 51 -1.99 -4.55 0.52
CA MET A 51 -1.43 -5.90 0.40
C MET A 51 -1.81 -6.78 1.62
N ILE A 52 -1.81 -6.19 2.81
CA ILE A 52 -2.29 -6.85 4.04
C ILE A 52 -3.79 -7.16 3.91
N ALA A 53 -4.60 -6.16 3.55
CA ALA A 53 -6.05 -6.32 3.42
C ALA A 53 -6.47 -7.40 2.41
N LEU A 54 -5.75 -7.52 1.28
CA LEU A 54 -5.97 -8.58 0.30
C LEU A 54 -5.65 -9.97 0.86
N THR A 55 -4.59 -10.09 1.67
CA THR A 55 -4.19 -11.34 2.31
C THR A 55 -5.19 -11.73 3.43
N GLU A 56 -5.62 -10.77 4.25
CA GLU A 56 -6.67 -10.97 5.27
C GLU A 56 -7.99 -11.38 4.63
N TYR A 57 -8.36 -10.78 3.51
CA TYR A 57 -9.56 -11.15 2.77
C TYR A 57 -9.47 -12.59 2.24
N ALA A 58 -8.31 -13.00 1.72
CA ALA A 58 -8.05 -14.37 1.29
C ALA A 58 -8.19 -15.36 2.46
N GLN A 59 -7.62 -15.04 3.62
CA GLN A 59 -7.75 -15.86 4.83
C GLN A 59 -9.21 -16.00 5.27
N LYS A 60 -9.95 -14.90 5.31
CA LYS A 60 -11.38 -14.90 5.66
C LYS A 60 -12.21 -15.77 4.72
N ARG A 61 -11.90 -15.80 3.42
CA ARG A 61 -12.55 -16.69 2.45
C ARG A 61 -12.29 -18.16 2.76
N ILE A 62 -11.05 -18.51 3.08
CA ILE A 62 -10.65 -19.87 3.48
C ILE A 62 -11.44 -20.28 4.74
N ASP A 63 -11.48 -19.45 5.76
CA ASP A 63 -12.15 -19.74 7.01
C ASP A 63 -13.67 -19.91 6.81
N THR A 64 -14.25 -19.06 5.99
CA THR A 64 -15.68 -19.15 5.62
C THR A 64 -15.98 -20.44 4.86
N ALA A 65 -15.09 -20.85 3.95
CA ALA A 65 -15.28 -22.08 3.19
C ALA A 65 -15.19 -23.31 4.10
N LYS A 66 -14.23 -23.36 5.02
CA LYS A 66 -14.09 -24.46 6.02
C LYS A 66 -15.28 -24.55 6.97
N ALA A 67 -15.93 -23.42 7.29
CA ALA A 67 -17.06 -23.35 8.22
C ALA A 67 -18.40 -23.75 7.62
N LYS A 68 -18.48 -24.13 6.34
CA LYS A 68 -19.69 -24.61 5.72
C LYS A 68 -20.20 -25.90 6.38
N LEU A 69 -21.50 -26.15 6.35
CA LEU A 69 -22.11 -27.39 6.88
C LEU A 69 -21.59 -28.66 6.19
N ALA A 70 -21.22 -28.58 4.90
CA ALA A 70 -20.68 -29.69 4.11
C ALA A 70 -19.55 -29.15 3.22
N PRO A 71 -18.37 -28.86 3.78
CA PRO A 71 -17.23 -28.40 3.00
C PRO A 71 -16.69 -29.52 2.10
N THR A 72 -16.20 -29.16 0.91
CA THR A 72 -15.52 -30.11 0.03
C THR A 72 -14.11 -30.44 0.58
N ALA A 73 -13.46 -31.48 0.06
CA ALA A 73 -12.09 -31.80 0.46
C ALA A 73 -11.12 -30.65 0.16
N GLU A 74 -11.30 -29.96 -0.95
CA GLU A 74 -10.50 -28.78 -1.33
C GLU A 74 -10.73 -27.59 -0.37
N GLU A 75 -11.94 -27.40 0.12
CA GLU A 75 -12.29 -26.38 1.10
C GLU A 75 -11.75 -26.70 2.50
N LEU A 76 -11.62 -27.98 2.85
CA LEU A 76 -11.01 -28.40 4.13
C LEU A 76 -9.48 -28.29 4.11
N TYR A 77 -8.86 -28.59 2.97
CA TYR A 77 -7.41 -28.59 2.79
C TYR A 77 -6.98 -27.65 1.66
N PRO A 78 -7.26 -26.34 1.77
CA PRO A 78 -6.91 -25.39 0.72
C PRO A 78 -5.41 -25.17 0.64
N ASN A 79 -4.94 -24.77 -0.53
CA ASN A 79 -3.58 -24.26 -0.65
C ASN A 79 -3.50 -22.89 0.07
N THR A 80 -2.73 -22.82 1.13
CA THR A 80 -2.57 -21.63 1.98
C THR A 80 -1.33 -20.79 1.64
N LYS A 81 -0.65 -21.08 0.54
CA LYS A 81 0.61 -20.41 0.17
C LYS A 81 0.48 -18.87 0.13
N PHE A 82 -0.59 -18.36 -0.49
CA PHE A 82 -0.83 -16.93 -0.59
C PHE A 82 -1.03 -16.26 0.78
N VAL A 83 -1.82 -16.87 1.66
CA VAL A 83 -2.10 -16.31 3.00
C VAL A 83 -0.92 -16.47 3.97
N ASN A 84 -0.03 -17.42 3.70
CA ASN A 84 1.21 -17.60 4.47
C ASN A 84 2.41 -16.85 3.86
N ASN A 85 2.17 -15.88 2.99
CA ASN A 85 3.20 -15.09 2.34
C ASN A 85 4.07 -14.35 3.36
N LYS A 86 5.36 -14.68 3.41
CA LYS A 86 6.32 -14.17 4.41
C LYS A 86 6.57 -12.67 4.28
N PHE A 87 6.51 -12.13 3.07
CA PHE A 87 6.68 -10.69 2.84
C PHE A 87 5.51 -9.90 3.46
N VAL A 88 4.26 -10.36 3.27
CA VAL A 88 3.10 -9.69 3.89
C VAL A 88 3.12 -9.87 5.41
N ALA A 89 3.45 -11.06 5.91
CA ALA A 89 3.61 -11.29 7.35
C ALA A 89 4.66 -10.33 7.97
N GLN A 90 5.74 -10.03 7.25
CA GLN A 90 6.71 -9.02 7.68
C GLN A 90 6.14 -7.60 7.66
N LEU A 91 5.29 -7.26 6.68
CA LEU A 91 4.59 -5.96 6.65
C LEU A 91 3.64 -5.79 7.84
N GLU A 92 2.87 -6.82 8.18
CA GLU A 92 1.91 -6.81 9.30
C GLU A 92 2.58 -6.51 10.65
N VAL A 93 3.79 -7.03 10.87
CA VAL A 93 4.55 -6.80 12.10
C VAL A 93 5.49 -5.60 12.01
N ASN A 94 5.54 -4.90 10.89
CA ASN A 94 6.43 -3.75 10.72
C ASN A 94 6.05 -2.62 11.67
N LYS A 95 6.99 -2.18 12.51
CA LYS A 95 6.72 -1.19 13.58
C LYS A 95 6.20 0.14 13.04
N GLN A 96 6.77 0.65 11.96
CA GLN A 96 6.36 1.94 11.39
C GLN A 96 4.95 1.85 10.80
N LEU A 97 4.64 0.75 10.09
CA LEU A 97 3.32 0.54 9.51
C LEU A 97 2.26 0.29 10.60
N THR A 98 2.59 -0.51 11.62
CA THR A 98 1.69 -0.78 12.75
C THR A 98 1.37 0.50 13.53
N GLU A 99 2.37 1.35 13.78
CA GLU A 99 2.17 2.65 14.43
C GLU A 99 1.28 3.57 13.57
N PHE A 100 1.51 3.60 12.26
CA PHE A 100 0.64 4.34 11.34
C PHE A 100 -0.81 3.85 11.40
N ILE A 101 -1.04 2.53 11.29
CA ILE A 101 -2.37 1.92 11.31
C ILE A 101 -3.11 2.26 12.60
N ALA A 102 -2.44 2.19 13.76
CA ALA A 102 -3.04 2.48 15.06
C ALA A 102 -3.57 3.91 15.18
N ASN A 103 -3.02 4.85 14.41
CA ASN A 103 -3.40 6.26 14.41
C ASN A 103 -4.40 6.62 13.30
N GLN A 104 -4.76 5.67 12.42
CA GLN A 104 -5.67 5.93 11.31
C GLN A 104 -7.14 5.68 11.71
N LYS A 105 -8.01 6.59 11.29
CA LYS A 105 -9.46 6.43 11.44
C LYS A 105 -10.09 5.59 10.33
N ARG A 106 -9.45 5.51 9.18
CA ARG A 106 -9.93 4.82 7.98
C ARG A 106 -8.92 3.77 7.54
N THR A 107 -9.41 2.58 7.27
CA THR A 107 -8.65 1.44 6.78
C THR A 107 -9.40 0.80 5.61
N TRP A 108 -8.80 -0.18 4.94
CA TRP A 108 -9.45 -0.95 3.87
C TRP A 108 -10.69 -1.73 4.32
N ALA A 109 -10.96 -1.79 5.63
CA ALA A 109 -12.21 -2.31 6.15
C ALA A 109 -13.44 -1.49 5.71
N ASN A 110 -13.25 -0.22 5.34
CA ASN A 110 -14.29 0.65 4.82
C ASN A 110 -14.58 0.43 3.33
N ASP A 111 -13.64 -0.16 2.58
CA ASP A 111 -13.68 -0.32 1.13
C ASP A 111 -13.60 -1.82 0.75
N GLN A 112 -14.33 -2.68 1.49
CA GLN A 112 -14.31 -4.14 1.36
C GLN A 112 -14.75 -4.64 -0.03
N ASP A 113 -15.66 -3.92 -0.68
CA ASP A 113 -16.12 -4.29 -2.03
C ASP A 113 -14.99 -4.15 -3.04
N PHE A 114 -14.20 -3.09 -2.94
CA PHE A 114 -13.01 -2.91 -3.77
C PHE A 114 -11.96 -4.00 -3.50
N VAL A 115 -11.67 -4.29 -2.21
CA VAL A 115 -10.71 -5.35 -1.83
C VAL A 115 -11.14 -6.71 -2.39
N LYS A 116 -12.44 -7.01 -2.31
CA LYS A 116 -13.02 -8.23 -2.88
C LYS A 116 -12.83 -8.29 -4.40
N GLU A 117 -13.22 -7.25 -5.11
CA GLU A 117 -13.13 -7.18 -6.58
C GLU A 117 -11.68 -7.33 -7.05
N LEU A 118 -10.75 -6.60 -6.41
CA LEU A 118 -9.32 -6.69 -6.73
C LEU A 118 -8.77 -8.09 -6.44
N TYR A 119 -9.14 -8.71 -5.32
CA TYR A 119 -8.73 -10.07 -5.00
C TYR A 119 -9.23 -11.09 -6.03
N GLU A 120 -10.50 -11.01 -6.43
CA GLU A 120 -11.08 -11.90 -7.43
C GLU A 120 -10.37 -11.75 -8.80
N LYS A 121 -10.02 -10.52 -9.16
CA LYS A 121 -9.20 -10.26 -10.35
C LYS A 121 -7.81 -10.88 -10.24
N ILE A 122 -7.13 -10.73 -9.09
CA ILE A 122 -5.80 -11.29 -8.83
C ILE A 122 -5.80 -12.81 -8.95
N VAL A 123 -6.75 -13.50 -8.33
CA VAL A 123 -6.85 -14.98 -8.36
C VAL A 123 -7.03 -15.52 -9.78
N GLY A 124 -7.68 -14.76 -10.65
CA GLY A 124 -7.85 -15.12 -12.07
C GLY A 124 -6.57 -15.05 -12.91
N THR A 125 -5.51 -14.41 -12.42
CA THR A 125 -4.28 -14.11 -13.17
C THR A 125 -3.32 -15.29 -13.25
N ASP A 126 -2.53 -15.37 -14.33
CA ASP A 126 -1.47 -16.39 -14.46
C ASP A 126 -0.37 -16.16 -13.40
N ILE A 127 -0.06 -14.90 -13.05
CA ILE A 127 0.90 -14.57 -11.99
C ILE A 127 0.54 -15.25 -10.67
N TYR A 128 -0.73 -15.20 -10.28
CA TYR A 128 -1.22 -15.85 -9.06
C TYR A 128 -1.21 -17.38 -9.18
N LYS A 129 -1.71 -17.91 -10.30
CA LYS A 129 -1.78 -19.37 -10.54
C LYS A 129 -0.40 -20.00 -10.57
N ASP A 130 0.56 -19.39 -11.26
CA ASP A 130 1.94 -19.89 -11.33
C ASP A 130 2.60 -19.88 -9.95
N TYR A 131 2.39 -18.81 -9.16
CA TYR A 131 2.88 -18.74 -7.78
C TYR A 131 2.27 -19.84 -6.90
N MET A 132 0.96 -20.06 -6.98
CA MET A 132 0.26 -21.08 -6.19
C MET A 132 0.65 -22.52 -6.59
N ALA A 133 1.05 -22.74 -7.84
CA ALA A 133 1.49 -24.02 -8.35
C ALA A 133 2.99 -24.29 -8.14
N SER A 134 3.77 -23.27 -7.83
CA SER A 134 5.21 -23.38 -7.61
C SER A 134 5.54 -24.02 -6.26
N ASP A 135 6.57 -24.85 -6.21
CA ASP A 135 7.14 -25.44 -4.99
C ASP A 135 8.14 -24.49 -4.28
N ASP A 136 8.39 -23.30 -4.84
CA ASP A 136 9.29 -22.31 -4.25
C ASP A 136 8.59 -21.51 -3.13
N ASP A 137 8.89 -21.86 -1.88
CA ASP A 137 8.38 -21.21 -0.66
C ASP A 137 9.38 -20.19 -0.07
N SER A 138 10.29 -19.66 -0.90
CA SER A 138 11.26 -18.66 -0.46
C SER A 138 10.61 -17.30 -0.20
N TYR A 139 11.22 -16.52 0.70
CA TYR A 139 10.85 -15.11 0.90
C TYR A 139 10.95 -14.29 -0.40
N GLU A 140 11.93 -14.60 -1.23
CA GLU A 140 12.13 -13.93 -2.52
C GLU A 140 10.97 -14.18 -3.48
N ALA A 141 10.46 -15.42 -3.56
CA ALA A 141 9.28 -15.76 -4.37
C ALA A 141 8.04 -15.01 -3.88
N ASP A 142 7.86 -14.92 -2.56
CA ASP A 142 6.76 -14.21 -1.91
C ASP A 142 6.80 -12.71 -2.21
N ARG A 143 7.98 -12.10 -2.10
CA ARG A 143 8.20 -10.69 -2.40
C ARG A 143 8.02 -10.39 -3.89
N GLU A 144 8.53 -11.26 -4.76
CA GLU A 144 8.42 -11.10 -6.21
C GLU A 144 6.97 -11.24 -6.71
N LEU A 145 6.17 -12.10 -6.10
CA LEU A 145 4.72 -12.14 -6.35
C LEU A 145 4.11 -10.75 -6.17
N TRP A 146 4.29 -10.17 -4.99
CA TRP A 146 3.71 -8.85 -4.69
C TRP A 146 4.25 -7.74 -5.57
N ARG A 147 5.53 -7.79 -5.92
CA ARG A 147 6.12 -6.85 -6.88
C ARG A 147 5.43 -6.91 -8.25
N LYS A 148 5.18 -8.13 -8.75
CA LYS A 148 4.49 -8.35 -10.03
C LYS A 148 3.02 -7.94 -9.96
N LEU A 149 2.29 -8.37 -8.92
CA LEU A 149 0.89 -8.03 -8.71
C LEU A 149 0.70 -6.51 -8.59
N TYR A 150 1.51 -5.88 -7.77
CA TYR A 150 1.44 -4.42 -7.58
C TYR A 150 1.66 -3.69 -8.90
N LYS A 151 2.73 -4.00 -9.61
CA LYS A 151 3.08 -3.35 -10.87
C LYS A 151 2.01 -3.52 -11.95
N THR A 152 1.35 -4.69 -12.01
CA THR A 152 0.45 -5.04 -13.12
C THR A 152 -1.01 -4.69 -12.83
N TYR A 153 -1.46 -4.80 -11.57
CA TYR A 153 -2.88 -4.72 -11.22
C TYR A 153 -3.24 -3.62 -10.22
N ILE A 154 -2.25 -3.04 -9.53
CA ILE A 154 -2.49 -1.99 -8.54
C ILE A 154 -2.01 -0.63 -9.05
N PHE A 155 -0.84 -0.57 -9.67
CA PHE A 155 -0.19 0.67 -10.12
C PHE A 155 -1.10 1.52 -11.02
N ASN A 156 -1.66 0.94 -12.09
CA ASN A 156 -2.56 1.61 -13.02
C ASN A 156 -3.97 0.99 -12.90
N ASN A 157 -4.68 1.29 -11.83
CA ASN A 157 -5.99 0.74 -11.56
C ASN A 157 -7.01 1.85 -11.37
N ASP A 158 -7.83 2.09 -12.38
CA ASP A 158 -8.84 3.16 -12.41
C ASP A 158 -9.85 3.04 -11.25
N SER A 159 -10.22 1.80 -10.85
CA SER A 159 -11.12 1.59 -9.71
C SER A 159 -10.45 1.96 -8.39
N LEU A 160 -9.13 1.72 -8.25
CA LEU A 160 -8.36 2.18 -7.10
C LEU A 160 -8.30 3.71 -7.06
N ASP A 161 -8.07 4.34 -8.21
CA ASP A 161 -7.99 5.79 -8.30
C ASP A 161 -9.29 6.44 -7.84
N GLN A 162 -10.45 5.88 -8.20
CA GLN A 162 -11.76 6.35 -7.72
C GLN A 162 -11.89 6.21 -6.20
N VAL A 163 -11.52 5.06 -5.62
CA VAL A 163 -11.55 4.86 -4.15
C VAL A 163 -10.65 5.85 -3.43
N LEU A 164 -9.47 6.14 -3.98
CA LEU A 164 -8.52 7.08 -3.38
C LEU A 164 -9.01 8.54 -3.49
N GLU A 165 -9.66 8.91 -4.59
CA GLU A 165 -10.25 10.23 -4.80
C GLU A 165 -11.34 10.54 -3.77
N ASP A 166 -12.20 9.56 -3.50
CA ASP A 166 -13.24 9.68 -2.48
C ASP A 166 -12.69 9.88 -1.06
N GLN A 167 -11.44 9.49 -0.84
CA GLN A 167 -10.79 9.60 0.47
C GLN A 167 -10.01 10.88 0.66
N SER A 168 -9.33 11.37 -0.38
CA SER A 168 -8.50 12.56 -0.30
C SER A 168 -8.18 13.14 -1.66
N LEU A 169 -8.54 14.41 -1.85
CA LEU A 169 -8.20 15.19 -3.05
C LEU A 169 -6.69 15.33 -3.28
N TYR A 170 -5.87 15.15 -2.22
CA TYR A 170 -4.41 15.25 -2.32
C TYR A 170 -3.76 14.02 -2.94
N TRP A 171 -4.47 12.87 -2.99
CA TRP A 171 -3.86 11.60 -3.34
C TRP A 171 -3.72 11.37 -4.83
N ASN A 172 -4.66 11.86 -5.63
CA ASN A 172 -4.66 11.62 -7.08
C ASN A 172 -3.39 12.12 -7.77
N ASP A 173 -2.99 13.34 -7.48
CA ASP A 173 -1.79 13.95 -8.08
C ASP A 173 -0.49 13.26 -7.66
N ASP A 174 -0.48 12.60 -6.49
CA ASP A 174 0.71 12.00 -5.92
C ASP A 174 0.84 10.52 -6.24
N LYS A 175 -0.26 9.86 -6.65
CA LYS A 175 -0.33 8.40 -6.75
C LYS A 175 0.79 7.81 -7.58
N GLU A 176 1.03 8.30 -8.79
CA GLU A 176 2.08 7.75 -9.67
C GLU A 176 3.47 7.76 -9.02
N ILE A 177 3.82 8.84 -8.33
CA ILE A 177 5.10 8.95 -7.61
C ILE A 177 5.12 8.03 -6.41
N VAL A 178 4.03 7.99 -5.64
CA VAL A 178 3.91 7.16 -4.44
C VAL A 178 3.95 5.67 -4.79
N ASP A 179 3.31 5.24 -5.87
CA ASP A 179 3.39 3.88 -6.40
C ASP A 179 4.84 3.46 -6.67
N THR A 180 5.66 4.37 -7.21
CA THR A 180 7.10 4.08 -7.39
C THR A 180 7.82 3.86 -6.07
N PHE A 181 7.38 4.53 -5.00
CA PHE A 181 7.94 4.33 -3.65
C PHE A 181 7.54 2.99 -3.06
N VAL A 182 6.27 2.59 -3.24
CA VAL A 182 5.80 1.27 -2.81
C VAL A 182 6.60 0.16 -3.51
N LEU A 183 6.76 0.26 -4.84
CA LEU A 183 7.57 -0.72 -5.59
C LEU A 183 9.04 -0.76 -5.14
N LYS A 184 9.65 0.38 -4.81
CA LYS A 184 11.00 0.43 -4.24
C LYS A 184 11.04 -0.23 -2.86
N THR A 185 10.03 -0.01 -2.04
CA THR A 185 9.91 -0.62 -0.72
C THR A 185 9.84 -2.13 -0.84
N ILE A 186 8.93 -2.66 -1.67
CA ILE A 186 8.83 -4.10 -1.93
C ILE A 186 10.20 -4.67 -2.33
N LYS A 187 10.90 -4.02 -3.27
CA LYS A 187 12.22 -4.47 -3.73
C LYS A 187 13.31 -4.47 -2.64
N ARG A 188 13.23 -3.53 -1.68
CA ARG A 188 14.24 -3.33 -0.63
C ARG A 188 14.00 -4.15 0.63
N PHE A 189 12.81 -4.74 0.76
CA PHE A 189 12.50 -5.56 1.92
C PHE A 189 13.47 -6.75 2.01
N ASP A 190 13.96 -6.96 3.23
CA ASP A 190 14.90 -8.00 3.58
C ASP A 190 14.38 -8.78 4.79
N GLU A 191 14.19 -10.08 4.62
CA GLU A 191 13.68 -10.98 5.67
C GLU A 191 14.46 -10.84 6.98
N LYS A 192 15.79 -10.66 6.89
CA LYS A 192 16.69 -10.55 8.05
C LYS A 192 16.39 -9.34 8.95
N LYS A 193 15.76 -8.30 8.42
CA LYS A 193 15.42 -7.09 9.18
C LYS A 193 14.13 -7.23 9.99
N GLY A 194 13.29 -8.20 9.66
CA GLY A 194 12.04 -8.50 10.35
C GLY A 194 11.17 -7.24 10.56
N ALA A 195 10.58 -7.10 11.73
CA ALA A 195 9.70 -5.97 12.10
C ALA A 195 10.39 -4.59 12.10
N ASN A 196 11.72 -4.54 12.14
CA ASN A 196 12.49 -3.29 12.17
C ASN A 196 12.93 -2.83 10.76
N GLN A 197 12.46 -3.49 9.69
CA GLN A 197 12.70 -3.02 8.33
C GLN A 197 12.22 -1.59 8.19
N GLU A 198 13.12 -0.67 7.86
CA GLU A 198 12.72 0.69 7.54
C GLU A 198 11.89 0.70 6.27
N LEU A 199 10.73 1.35 6.34
CA LEU A 199 9.88 1.63 5.19
C LEU A 199 10.62 2.62 4.28
N LEU A 200 10.09 3.72 3.88
CA LEU A 200 10.81 4.64 3.00
C LEU A 200 11.61 5.66 3.83
N PRO A 201 12.94 5.52 4.00
CA PRO A 201 13.72 6.47 4.80
C PRO A 201 13.69 7.89 4.23
N GLU A 202 13.37 8.03 2.93
CA GLU A 202 13.22 9.32 2.27
C GLU A 202 12.08 10.18 2.84
N PHE A 203 11.07 9.60 3.53
CA PHE A 203 10.03 10.37 4.21
C PHE A 203 10.40 10.80 5.63
N LYS A 204 11.35 10.13 6.29
CA LYS A 204 11.78 10.52 7.63
C LYS A 204 12.33 11.95 7.68
N ASP A 205 13.07 12.34 6.66
CA ASP A 205 13.68 13.66 6.61
C ASP A 205 12.65 14.79 6.42
N CYS A 206 11.48 14.51 5.85
CA CYS A 206 10.40 15.48 5.72
C CYS A 206 9.68 15.77 7.05
N LEU A 207 9.53 14.74 7.90
CA LEU A 207 8.84 14.86 9.17
C LEU A 207 9.70 15.48 10.28
N LEU A 208 11.03 15.42 10.16
CA LEU A 208 11.97 16.03 11.12
C LEU A 208 11.97 17.55 11.11
N TYR A 209 11.42 18.20 10.08
CA TYR A 209 11.28 19.64 9.99
C TYR A 209 9.92 20.16 10.52
N THR A 210 9.06 19.27 11.02
CA THR A 210 7.71 19.64 11.53
C THR A 210 7.58 19.55 13.04
N SER A 211 8.67 19.27 13.75
CA SER A 211 8.73 19.21 15.24
C SER A 211 9.38 20.43 15.84
#